data_b152f0326cc47ae4e5c017fdfb8c27a6
#
_entry.id   b152f0326cc47ae4e5c017fdfb8c27a6
#
_cell.length_a   1.000
_cell.length_b   1.000
_cell.length_c   1.000
_cell.angle_alpha   90.00
_cell.angle_beta   90.00
_cell.angle_gamma   90.00
#
_symmetry.space_group_name_H-M   'P 1'
#
loop_
_entity.id
_entity.type
_entity.pdbx_description
1 polymer ?
#
loop_
_entity_poly.entity_id
_entity_poly.type
_entity_poly.pdbx_seq_one_letter_code
_entity_poly.pdbx_strand_id
1 'polypeptide(L)'
;MAVVAMSEVGFAALLKPIMDGGFVERDDTMIRLIPALLMGVFIARAIGAFTDQYCIAWVGRRLIFDLRQLLFGRMIRLPSGYYDLKSTSGLISKLIYDLEQVSTASTMAVQIIIKDSLLALGLVAWMLILSWPLTLIFLLITPFVTFVVRKAARRFRRSSEGIQQSMGRITHVAKEAFQGHRVVKAFGGYAVEETAFRGANEANRRRSLRRALVAAISVPLLLLIAGTGVSLIIYLALTDTIAAFVSPGTFVSYMGTILLLMSPIKRLARINEYVQAGLAAANSVFSVIDEPSECIGESNLPRKVLGRVEFQNIAFTYPQGDQSALRGVSFILEPGKTVALVGASGSGKSTIASLLLGFYTAKEGEILIDGIPIGSYSLTDLRRQVSLVPQEPILFDGTIAQNITYAETGERQIDLQRLLQATGVDKFSNDGEQQVGELGTRLSGGQRQRVSLARALYRAGAILVLDEATSALDVLSEQEIKSSLEQFASQRSTLIIAHRLSFVTHADQIHVFEDGRIKESGCHDTLLDRNGSYAHMWRVQQAEDELHTDAPRPPLS
;
A
#
# COMPACT_ATOMS: atom_id res chain seq x y z
N MET A 1 -9.12 18.37 -27.51
CA MET A 1 -10.45 17.71 -27.54
C MET A 1 -11.39 18.35 -28.55
N ALA A 2 -11.77 19.63 -28.44
CA ALA A 2 -12.70 20.29 -29.37
C ALA A 2 -12.20 20.26 -30.83
N VAL A 3 -10.96 20.62 -31.11
CA VAL A 3 -10.37 20.57 -32.45
C VAL A 3 -10.45 19.18 -33.08
N VAL A 4 -10.19 18.12 -32.27
CA VAL A 4 -10.29 16.73 -32.75
C VAL A 4 -11.75 16.38 -33.10
N ALA A 5 -12.70 16.73 -32.22
CA ALA A 5 -14.10 16.48 -32.45
C ALA A 5 -14.61 17.24 -33.73
N MET A 6 -14.24 18.52 -33.85
CA MET A 6 -14.60 19.33 -35.03
C MET A 6 -13.96 18.78 -36.33
N SER A 7 -12.73 18.31 -36.28
CA SER A 7 -12.06 17.70 -37.44
C SER A 7 -12.73 16.40 -37.91
N GLU A 8 -13.24 15.59 -36.95
CA GLU A 8 -13.98 14.37 -37.28
C GLU A 8 -15.36 14.69 -37.90
N VAL A 9 -16.06 15.71 -37.40
CA VAL A 9 -17.30 16.23 -38.01
C VAL A 9 -17.01 16.84 -39.38
N GLY A 10 -15.92 17.62 -39.50
CA GLY A 10 -15.48 18.21 -40.76
C GLY A 10 -15.14 17.15 -41.81
N PHE A 11 -14.50 16.05 -41.42
CA PHE A 11 -14.27 14.93 -42.32
C PHE A 11 -15.60 14.31 -42.83
N ALA A 12 -16.57 14.09 -41.93
CA ALA A 12 -17.89 13.60 -42.32
C ALA A 12 -18.61 14.58 -43.28
N ALA A 13 -18.43 15.88 -43.05
CA ALA A 13 -19.02 16.93 -43.88
C ALA A 13 -18.39 16.98 -45.29
N LEU A 14 -17.09 16.73 -45.42
CA LEU A 14 -16.41 16.71 -46.71
C LEU A 14 -16.83 15.53 -47.62
N LEU A 15 -17.38 14.45 -47.05
CA LEU A 15 -17.85 13.31 -47.86
C LEU A 15 -18.95 13.69 -48.86
N LYS A 16 -19.80 14.65 -48.50
CA LYS A 16 -20.88 15.12 -49.41
C LYS A 16 -20.31 15.84 -50.63
N PRO A 17 -19.50 16.93 -50.51
CA PRO A 17 -18.96 17.62 -51.68
C PRO A 17 -17.95 16.75 -52.47
N ILE A 18 -17.30 15.77 -51.85
CA ILE A 18 -16.46 14.80 -52.57
C ILE A 18 -17.30 14.02 -53.59
N MET A 19 -18.46 13.52 -53.17
CA MET A 19 -19.32 12.71 -54.03
C MET A 19 -20.09 13.56 -55.02
N ASP A 20 -20.79 14.61 -54.56
CA ASP A 20 -21.65 15.43 -55.42
C ASP A 20 -20.81 16.27 -56.38
N GLY A 21 -19.86 17.11 -55.90
CA GLY A 21 -19.08 18.01 -56.74
C GLY A 21 -17.93 17.30 -57.48
N GLY A 22 -17.26 16.32 -56.82
CA GLY A 22 -16.10 15.64 -57.40
C GLY A 22 -16.47 14.54 -58.41
N PHE A 23 -17.41 13.65 -58.05
CA PHE A 23 -17.71 12.47 -58.87
C PHE A 23 -18.94 12.65 -59.75
N VAL A 24 -20.00 13.35 -59.29
CA VAL A 24 -21.25 13.51 -60.01
C VAL A 24 -21.17 14.72 -60.96
N GLU A 25 -20.89 15.92 -60.43
CA GLU A 25 -20.86 17.18 -61.20
C GLU A 25 -19.53 17.40 -61.92
N ARG A 26 -18.43 16.79 -61.47
CA ARG A 26 -17.07 16.91 -62.01
C ARG A 26 -16.58 18.36 -62.08
N ASP A 27 -16.89 19.16 -61.03
CA ASP A 27 -16.45 20.56 -60.94
C ASP A 27 -14.93 20.63 -60.72
N ASP A 28 -14.20 21.20 -61.69
CA ASP A 28 -12.75 21.34 -61.65
C ASP A 28 -12.25 22.14 -60.43
N THR A 29 -13.04 23.08 -59.94
CA THR A 29 -12.73 23.85 -58.73
C THR A 29 -12.82 22.97 -57.49
N MET A 30 -13.83 22.15 -57.38
CA MET A 30 -14.01 21.21 -56.28
C MET A 30 -12.95 20.11 -56.30
N ILE A 31 -12.61 19.58 -57.49
CA ILE A 31 -11.56 18.55 -57.62
C ILE A 31 -10.20 19.04 -57.09
N ARG A 32 -9.87 20.32 -57.26
CA ARG A 32 -8.61 20.90 -56.71
C ARG A 32 -8.68 21.29 -55.25
N LEU A 33 -9.83 21.79 -54.80
CA LEU A 33 -10.02 22.32 -53.45
C LEU A 33 -10.19 21.21 -52.41
N ILE A 34 -10.93 20.14 -52.71
CA ILE A 34 -11.26 19.08 -51.78
C ILE A 34 -10.00 18.38 -51.19
N PRO A 35 -8.97 17.99 -51.97
CA PRO A 35 -7.75 17.39 -51.42
C PRO A 35 -7.03 18.32 -50.46
N ALA A 36 -6.99 19.63 -50.75
CA ALA A 36 -6.35 20.62 -49.88
C ALA A 36 -7.12 20.78 -48.54
N LEU A 37 -8.45 20.86 -48.61
CA LEU A 37 -9.30 20.90 -47.41
C LEU A 37 -9.17 19.61 -46.58
N LEU A 38 -9.17 18.45 -47.23
CA LEU A 38 -8.99 17.17 -46.58
C LEU A 38 -7.63 17.11 -45.83
N MET A 39 -6.56 17.54 -46.51
CA MET A 39 -5.24 17.63 -45.91
C MET A 39 -5.24 18.58 -44.69
N GLY A 40 -5.90 19.74 -44.81
CA GLY A 40 -6.05 20.69 -43.71
C GLY A 40 -6.77 20.07 -42.50
N VAL A 41 -7.86 19.32 -42.74
CA VAL A 41 -8.58 18.60 -41.69
C VAL A 41 -7.68 17.53 -41.00
N PHE A 42 -6.90 16.76 -41.78
CA PHE A 42 -6.00 15.77 -41.22
C PHE A 42 -4.84 16.40 -40.42
N ILE A 43 -4.28 17.51 -40.92
CA ILE A 43 -3.24 18.25 -40.19
C ILE A 43 -3.79 18.79 -38.85
N ALA A 44 -4.97 19.46 -38.90
CA ALA A 44 -5.62 19.96 -37.69
C ALA A 44 -5.93 18.83 -36.69
N ARG A 45 -6.40 17.68 -37.20
CA ARG A 45 -6.66 16.48 -36.41
C ARG A 45 -5.38 15.92 -35.79
N ALA A 46 -4.29 15.83 -36.53
CA ALA A 46 -3.01 15.30 -36.06
C ALA A 46 -2.44 16.18 -34.92
N ILE A 47 -2.42 17.50 -35.13
CA ILE A 47 -1.94 18.46 -34.12
C ILE A 47 -2.88 18.42 -32.89
N GLY A 48 -4.18 18.44 -33.12
CA GLY A 48 -5.16 18.37 -32.03
C GLY A 48 -5.09 17.08 -31.24
N ALA A 49 -4.91 15.93 -31.90
CA ALA A 49 -4.78 14.63 -31.25
C ALA A 49 -3.49 14.50 -30.44
N PHE A 50 -2.37 14.99 -30.99
CA PHE A 50 -1.08 15.04 -30.27
C PHE A 50 -1.21 15.87 -28.99
N THR A 51 -1.72 17.10 -29.12
CA THR A 51 -1.88 18.02 -27.97
C THR A 51 -2.84 17.42 -26.92
N ASP A 52 -3.95 16.86 -27.36
CA ASP A 52 -4.95 16.21 -26.49
C ASP A 52 -4.32 15.06 -25.68
N GLN A 53 -3.68 14.12 -26.37
CA GLN A 53 -3.07 12.95 -25.73
C GLN A 53 -1.92 13.34 -24.77
N TYR A 54 -1.07 14.30 -25.21
CA TYR A 54 0.05 14.73 -24.38
C TYR A 54 -0.42 15.48 -23.13
N CYS A 55 -1.35 16.43 -23.26
CA CYS A 55 -1.86 17.19 -22.12
C CYS A 55 -2.57 16.28 -21.09
N ILE A 56 -3.40 15.34 -21.56
CA ILE A 56 -4.08 14.40 -20.67
C ILE A 56 -3.08 13.48 -19.97
N ALA A 57 -2.09 12.96 -20.69
CA ALA A 57 -1.04 12.15 -20.10
C ALA A 57 -0.24 12.95 -19.06
N TRP A 58 0.11 14.20 -19.37
CA TRP A 58 0.84 15.07 -18.44
C TRP A 58 0.04 15.33 -17.15
N VAL A 59 -1.25 15.70 -17.26
CA VAL A 59 -2.13 15.91 -16.10
C VAL A 59 -2.28 14.62 -15.29
N GLY A 60 -2.50 13.48 -15.93
CA GLY A 60 -2.63 12.20 -15.26
C GLY A 60 -1.36 11.80 -14.50
N ARG A 61 -0.18 11.99 -15.11
CA ARG A 61 1.10 11.70 -14.43
C ARG A 61 1.40 12.67 -13.30
N ARG A 62 1.05 13.93 -13.45
CA ARG A 62 1.19 14.92 -12.37
C ARG A 62 0.28 14.58 -11.18
N LEU A 63 -0.96 14.22 -11.45
CA LEU A 63 -1.91 13.78 -10.41
C LEU A 63 -1.37 12.56 -9.63
N ILE A 64 -0.84 11.55 -10.34
CA ILE A 64 -0.24 10.38 -9.68
C ILE A 64 0.94 10.79 -8.80
N PHE A 65 1.81 11.66 -9.31
CA PHE A 65 2.98 12.13 -8.57
C PHE A 65 2.56 12.81 -7.25
N ASP A 66 1.65 13.78 -7.32
CA ASP A 66 1.21 14.56 -6.17
C ASP A 66 0.48 13.68 -5.13
N LEU A 67 -0.45 12.82 -5.59
CA LEU A 67 -1.17 11.89 -4.71
C LEU A 67 -0.23 10.83 -4.09
N ARG A 68 0.76 10.36 -4.83
CA ARG A 68 1.73 9.37 -4.32
C ARG A 68 2.59 9.95 -3.21
N GLN A 69 3.07 11.19 -3.38
CA GLN A 69 3.79 11.89 -2.31
C GLN A 69 2.93 12.12 -1.08
N LEU A 70 1.69 12.60 -1.28
CA LEU A 70 0.75 12.83 -0.19
C LEU A 70 0.44 11.53 0.56
N LEU A 71 0.10 10.45 -0.17
CA LEU A 71 -0.25 9.17 0.41
C LEU A 71 0.92 8.55 1.18
N PHE A 72 2.12 8.55 0.59
CA PHE A 72 3.32 8.04 1.26
C PHE A 72 3.64 8.85 2.53
N GLY A 73 3.61 10.18 2.45
CA GLY A 73 3.84 11.05 3.60
C GLY A 73 2.81 10.87 4.73
N ARG A 74 1.56 10.49 4.39
CA ARG A 74 0.55 10.13 5.39
C ARG A 74 0.79 8.73 5.93
N MET A 75 1.06 7.74 5.08
CA MET A 75 1.32 6.37 5.51
C MET A 75 2.40 6.30 6.59
N ILE A 76 3.56 6.92 6.41
CA ILE A 76 4.64 6.85 7.40
C ILE A 76 4.33 7.52 8.75
N ARG A 77 3.22 8.28 8.83
CA ARG A 77 2.77 8.97 10.05
C ARG A 77 1.50 8.36 10.65
N LEU A 78 1.05 7.22 10.15
CA LEU A 78 -0.08 6.49 10.71
C LEU A 78 0.32 5.84 12.04
N PRO A 79 -0.61 5.74 13.01
CA PRO A 79 -0.33 5.07 14.28
C PRO A 79 -0.03 3.59 14.09
N SER A 80 0.83 3.04 14.96
CA SER A 80 1.28 1.64 14.89
C SER A 80 0.12 0.64 14.84
N GLY A 81 -0.96 0.87 15.58
CA GLY A 81 -2.16 0.05 15.56
C GLY A 81 -2.84 -0.08 14.18
N TYR A 82 -2.63 0.88 13.28
CA TYR A 82 -3.12 0.77 11.90
C TYR A 82 -2.37 -0.31 11.12
N TYR A 83 -1.06 -0.42 11.34
CA TYR A 83 -0.21 -1.43 10.68
C TYR A 83 -0.47 -2.84 11.19
N ASP A 84 -0.88 -2.98 12.44
CA ASP A 84 -1.29 -4.29 13.00
C ASP A 84 -2.56 -4.81 12.34
N LEU A 85 -3.48 -3.90 11.95
CA LEU A 85 -4.75 -4.24 11.32
C LEU A 85 -4.65 -4.47 9.82
N LYS A 86 -3.66 -3.87 9.15
CA LYS A 86 -3.54 -3.86 7.69
C LYS A 86 -2.26 -4.52 7.22
N SER A 87 -2.36 -5.34 6.20
CA SER A 87 -1.17 -5.95 5.60
C SER A 87 -0.34 -4.92 4.83
N THR A 88 0.97 -4.95 4.96
CA THR A 88 1.91 -4.11 4.21
C THR A 88 1.71 -4.24 2.69
N SER A 89 1.42 -5.45 2.20
CA SER A 89 1.11 -5.68 0.78
C SER A 89 -0.14 -4.93 0.30
N GLY A 90 -1.15 -4.80 1.17
CA GLY A 90 -2.36 -4.01 0.89
C GLY A 90 -2.06 -2.53 0.77
N LEU A 91 -1.19 -1.99 1.62
CA LEU A 91 -0.77 -0.58 1.58
C LEU A 91 0.06 -0.28 0.33
N ILE A 92 1.00 -1.16 -0.02
CA ILE A 92 1.79 -1.05 -1.27
C ILE A 92 0.88 -1.10 -2.49
N SER A 93 -0.14 -1.97 -2.50
CA SER A 93 -1.13 -2.04 -3.58
C SER A 93 -1.88 -0.72 -3.78
N LYS A 94 -2.26 -0.03 -2.69
CA LYS A 94 -2.89 1.29 -2.77
C LYS A 94 -1.96 2.33 -3.39
N LEU A 95 -0.68 2.33 -3.01
CA LEU A 95 0.32 3.27 -3.51
C LEU A 95 0.65 3.07 -5.00
N ILE A 96 0.56 1.84 -5.50
CA ILE A 96 0.92 1.50 -6.88
C ILE A 96 -0.32 1.42 -7.78
N TYR A 97 -1.30 0.61 -7.42
CA TYR A 97 -2.42 0.25 -8.31
C TYR A 97 -3.64 1.15 -8.15
N ASP A 98 -4.06 1.46 -6.92
CA ASP A 98 -5.27 2.27 -6.72
C ASP A 98 -5.07 3.70 -7.23
N LEU A 99 -3.90 4.30 -7.03
CA LEU A 99 -3.58 5.63 -7.56
C LEU A 99 -3.55 5.66 -9.09
N GLU A 100 -2.99 4.63 -9.75
CA GLU A 100 -3.01 4.52 -11.21
C GLU A 100 -4.47 4.41 -11.72
N GLN A 101 -5.31 3.69 -11.00
CA GLN A 101 -6.73 3.54 -11.34
C GLN A 101 -7.50 4.84 -11.16
N VAL A 102 -7.23 5.63 -10.12
CA VAL A 102 -7.82 6.97 -9.93
C VAL A 102 -7.46 7.89 -11.10
N SER A 103 -6.18 7.92 -11.48
CA SER A 103 -5.69 8.76 -12.58
C SER A 103 -6.30 8.33 -13.91
N THR A 104 -6.31 7.04 -14.22
CA THR A 104 -6.88 6.49 -15.46
C THR A 104 -8.37 6.78 -15.55
N ALA A 105 -9.11 6.57 -14.46
CA ALA A 105 -10.54 6.84 -14.43
C ALA A 105 -10.84 8.33 -14.64
N SER A 106 -10.11 9.22 -13.97
CA SER A 106 -10.28 10.67 -14.07
C SER A 106 -9.98 11.18 -15.48
N THR A 107 -8.87 10.77 -16.08
CA THR A 107 -8.47 11.19 -17.42
C THR A 107 -9.41 10.64 -18.49
N MET A 108 -9.78 9.36 -18.42
CA MET A 108 -10.75 8.74 -19.35
C MET A 108 -12.15 9.33 -19.22
N ALA A 109 -12.62 9.58 -17.98
CA ALA A 109 -13.93 10.20 -17.78
C ALA A 109 -14.00 11.59 -18.41
N VAL A 110 -12.99 12.45 -18.17
CA VAL A 110 -12.91 13.79 -18.77
C VAL A 110 -12.88 13.71 -20.31
N GLN A 111 -12.10 12.80 -20.88
CA GLN A 111 -11.98 12.61 -22.32
C GLN A 111 -13.31 12.18 -22.93
N ILE A 112 -14.00 11.21 -22.31
CA ILE A 112 -15.30 10.72 -22.79
C ILE A 112 -16.37 11.81 -22.65
N ILE A 113 -16.44 12.50 -21.49
CA ILE A 113 -17.46 13.53 -21.26
C ILE A 113 -17.29 14.70 -22.23
N ILE A 114 -16.09 15.19 -22.42
CA ILE A 114 -15.87 16.40 -23.24
C ILE A 114 -15.76 16.04 -24.73
N LYS A 115 -14.79 15.20 -25.10
CA LYS A 115 -14.47 14.91 -26.49
C LYS A 115 -15.60 14.13 -27.19
N ASP A 116 -16.04 13.01 -26.56
CA ASP A 116 -16.99 12.11 -27.18
C ASP A 116 -18.41 12.72 -27.20
N SER A 117 -18.77 13.53 -26.19
CA SER A 117 -20.03 14.25 -26.19
C SER A 117 -20.05 15.34 -27.27
N LEU A 118 -18.96 16.15 -27.39
CA LEU A 118 -18.87 17.16 -28.47
C LEU A 118 -18.91 16.51 -29.84
N LEU A 119 -18.19 15.39 -30.02
CA LEU A 119 -18.20 14.65 -31.27
C LEU A 119 -19.59 14.09 -31.60
N ALA A 120 -20.25 13.45 -30.63
CA ALA A 120 -21.59 12.90 -30.84
C ALA A 120 -22.61 13.98 -31.16
N LEU A 121 -22.60 15.11 -30.44
CA LEU A 121 -23.48 16.24 -30.72
C LEU A 121 -23.20 16.85 -32.09
N GLY A 122 -21.93 17.04 -32.47
CA GLY A 122 -21.55 17.56 -33.78
C GLY A 122 -21.98 16.65 -34.93
N LEU A 123 -21.79 15.33 -34.78
CA LEU A 123 -22.23 14.35 -35.81
C LEU A 123 -23.76 14.28 -35.92
N VAL A 124 -24.49 14.30 -34.80
CA VAL A 124 -25.96 14.33 -34.81
C VAL A 124 -26.48 15.64 -35.44
N ALA A 125 -25.89 16.79 -35.12
CA ALA A 125 -26.22 18.06 -35.75
C ALA A 125 -25.96 18.01 -37.27
N TRP A 126 -24.84 17.43 -37.70
CA TRP A 126 -24.54 17.22 -39.12
C TRP A 126 -25.58 16.30 -39.81
N MET A 127 -25.98 15.19 -39.16
CA MET A 127 -27.05 14.30 -39.67
C MET A 127 -28.39 15.04 -39.86
N LEU A 128 -28.76 15.92 -38.93
CA LEU A 128 -29.98 16.75 -39.03
C LEU A 128 -29.93 17.71 -40.22
N ILE A 129 -28.77 18.31 -40.49
CA ILE A 129 -28.54 19.20 -41.64
C ILE A 129 -28.63 18.42 -42.95
N LEU A 130 -28.09 17.19 -42.99
CA LEU A 130 -28.12 16.34 -44.20
C LEU A 130 -29.53 15.88 -44.52
N SER A 131 -30.26 15.33 -43.55
CA SER A 131 -31.61 14.83 -43.69
C SER A 131 -32.28 14.66 -42.33
N TRP A 132 -33.15 15.59 -41.95
CA TRP A 132 -33.87 15.50 -40.68
C TRP A 132 -34.83 14.29 -40.59
N PRO A 133 -35.50 13.83 -41.69
CA PRO A 133 -36.39 12.67 -41.61
C PRO A 133 -35.64 11.38 -41.34
N LEU A 134 -34.47 11.14 -41.99
CA LEU A 134 -33.63 9.97 -41.75
C LEU A 134 -33.05 9.99 -40.35
N THR A 135 -32.71 11.18 -39.86
CA THR A 135 -32.16 11.33 -38.48
C THR A 135 -33.23 11.04 -37.42
N LEU A 136 -34.47 11.42 -37.66
CA LEU A 136 -35.58 11.11 -36.75
C LEU A 136 -35.81 9.60 -36.64
N ILE A 137 -35.74 8.87 -37.77
CA ILE A 137 -35.82 7.41 -37.81
C ILE A 137 -34.67 6.78 -37.05
N PHE A 138 -33.43 7.28 -37.25
CA PHE A 138 -32.25 6.83 -36.52
C PHE A 138 -32.42 7.04 -35.01
N LEU A 139 -32.91 8.21 -34.59
CA LEU A 139 -33.17 8.53 -33.18
C LEU A 139 -34.26 7.63 -32.57
N LEU A 140 -35.26 7.23 -33.34
CA LEU A 140 -36.31 6.31 -32.89
C LEU A 140 -35.80 4.89 -32.64
N ILE A 141 -34.83 4.43 -33.44
CA ILE A 141 -34.20 3.11 -33.29
C ILE A 141 -33.23 3.08 -32.11
N THR A 142 -32.60 4.21 -31.82
CA THR A 142 -31.54 4.32 -30.78
C THR A 142 -31.97 3.84 -29.37
N PRO A 143 -33.17 4.17 -28.83
CA PRO A 143 -33.59 3.68 -27.51
C PRO A 143 -33.75 2.15 -27.48
N PHE A 144 -34.20 1.52 -28.57
CA PHE A 144 -34.31 0.08 -28.66
C PHE A 144 -32.93 -0.60 -28.62
N VAL A 145 -31.97 -0.10 -29.39
CA VAL A 145 -30.56 -0.55 -29.37
C VAL A 145 -29.99 -0.36 -27.97
N THR A 146 -30.19 0.81 -27.35
CA THR A 146 -29.71 1.13 -26.00
C THR A 146 -30.26 0.17 -24.95
N PHE A 147 -31.54 -0.21 -25.05
CA PHE A 147 -32.16 -1.18 -24.14
C PHE A 147 -31.48 -2.56 -24.22
N VAL A 148 -31.26 -3.06 -25.46
CA VAL A 148 -30.57 -4.34 -25.70
C VAL A 148 -29.11 -4.30 -25.16
N VAL A 149 -28.39 -3.22 -25.46
CA VAL A 149 -27.02 -3.00 -24.97
C VAL A 149 -26.96 -2.99 -23.44
N ARG A 150 -27.86 -2.25 -22.77
CA ARG A 150 -27.94 -2.20 -21.30
C ARG A 150 -28.23 -3.57 -20.69
N LYS A 151 -29.12 -4.36 -21.30
CA LYS A 151 -29.45 -5.72 -20.84
C LYS A 151 -28.24 -6.66 -20.97
N ALA A 152 -27.53 -6.59 -22.10
CA ALA A 152 -26.27 -7.35 -22.31
C ALA A 152 -25.18 -6.93 -21.33
N ALA A 153 -24.96 -5.63 -21.12
CA ALA A 153 -23.98 -5.08 -20.21
C ALA A 153 -24.20 -5.53 -18.74
N ARG A 154 -25.47 -5.54 -18.27
CA ARG A 154 -25.79 -6.03 -16.91
C ARG A 154 -25.43 -7.51 -16.72
N ARG A 155 -25.70 -8.37 -17.73
CA ARG A 155 -25.32 -9.78 -17.69
C ARG A 155 -23.79 -9.96 -17.69
N PHE A 156 -23.11 -9.17 -18.51
CA PHE A 156 -21.66 -9.17 -18.60
C PHE A 156 -21.00 -8.77 -17.28
N ARG A 157 -21.50 -7.71 -16.61
CA ARG A 157 -21.01 -7.25 -15.30
C ARG A 157 -21.13 -8.33 -14.24
N ARG A 158 -22.31 -8.98 -14.10
CA ARG A 158 -22.50 -10.08 -13.13
C ARG A 158 -21.53 -11.24 -13.36
N SER A 159 -21.26 -11.57 -14.62
CA SER A 159 -20.28 -12.63 -14.96
C SER A 159 -18.85 -12.20 -14.64
N SER A 160 -18.50 -10.92 -14.76
CA SER A 160 -17.17 -10.38 -14.43
C SER A 160 -16.89 -10.39 -12.94
N GLU A 161 -17.87 -10.03 -12.11
CA GLU A 161 -17.78 -10.10 -10.64
C GLU A 161 -17.48 -11.53 -10.16
N GLY A 162 -18.13 -12.53 -10.76
CA GLY A 162 -17.86 -13.94 -10.47
C GLY A 162 -16.45 -14.40 -10.86
N ILE A 163 -15.85 -13.83 -11.91
CA ILE A 163 -14.46 -14.14 -12.31
C ILE A 163 -13.48 -13.53 -11.31
N GLN A 164 -13.67 -12.29 -10.88
CA GLN A 164 -12.81 -11.66 -9.87
C GLN A 164 -12.77 -12.46 -8.57
N GLN A 165 -13.93 -12.93 -8.08
CA GLN A 165 -14.00 -13.80 -6.90
C GLN A 165 -13.25 -15.12 -7.09
N SER A 166 -13.35 -15.73 -8.29
CA SER A 166 -12.63 -16.99 -8.55
C SER A 166 -11.13 -16.78 -8.74
N MET A 167 -10.71 -15.62 -9.26
CA MET A 167 -9.30 -15.24 -9.36
C MET A 167 -8.69 -15.00 -7.98
N GLY A 168 -9.43 -14.34 -7.09
CA GLY A 168 -9.03 -14.22 -5.67
C GLY A 168 -8.78 -15.56 -4.99
N ARG A 169 -9.61 -16.57 -5.29
CA ARG A 169 -9.41 -17.94 -4.76
C ARG A 169 -8.15 -18.62 -5.33
N ILE A 170 -7.86 -18.46 -6.62
CA ILE A 170 -6.62 -18.96 -7.24
C ILE A 170 -5.40 -18.31 -6.56
N THR A 171 -5.42 -16.98 -6.40
CA THR A 171 -4.34 -16.24 -5.75
C THR A 171 -4.14 -16.68 -4.31
N HIS A 172 -5.22 -16.93 -3.57
CA HIS A 172 -5.17 -17.44 -2.19
C HIS A 172 -4.48 -18.80 -2.11
N VAL A 173 -4.93 -19.77 -2.90
CA VAL A 173 -4.34 -21.14 -2.92
C VAL A 173 -2.87 -21.10 -3.33
N ALA A 174 -2.52 -20.31 -4.38
CA ALA A 174 -1.14 -20.18 -4.82
C ALA A 174 -0.25 -19.51 -3.74
N LYS A 175 -0.75 -18.47 -3.08
CA LYS A 175 -0.02 -17.78 -1.99
C LYS A 175 0.24 -18.73 -0.82
N GLU A 176 -0.77 -19.50 -0.41
CA GLU A 176 -0.65 -20.46 0.69
C GLU A 176 0.39 -21.54 0.38
N ALA A 177 0.32 -22.14 -0.82
CA ALA A 177 1.29 -23.15 -1.27
C ALA A 177 2.73 -22.59 -1.36
N PHE A 178 2.91 -21.35 -1.85
CA PHE A 178 4.24 -20.74 -1.96
C PHE A 178 4.80 -20.28 -0.61
N GLN A 179 3.98 -19.76 0.27
CA GLN A 179 4.41 -19.42 1.63
C GLN A 179 4.74 -20.66 2.45
N GLY A 180 3.92 -21.73 2.29
CA GLY A 180 4.12 -23.03 2.92
C GLY A 180 5.08 -23.95 2.18
N HIS A 181 5.86 -23.50 1.19
CA HIS A 181 6.66 -24.36 0.31
C HIS A 181 7.58 -25.35 1.05
N ARG A 182 8.12 -24.96 2.22
CA ARG A 182 8.94 -25.84 3.05
C ARG A 182 8.13 -27.00 3.62
N VAL A 183 6.89 -26.74 4.06
CA VAL A 183 5.97 -27.75 4.58
C VAL A 183 5.56 -28.69 3.44
N VAL A 184 5.14 -28.13 2.29
CA VAL A 184 4.78 -28.91 1.10
C VAL A 184 5.92 -29.85 0.69
N LYS A 185 7.16 -29.36 0.69
CA LYS A 185 8.35 -30.18 0.37
C LYS A 185 8.64 -31.23 1.44
N ALA A 186 8.62 -30.85 2.72
CA ALA A 186 8.95 -31.73 3.82
C ALA A 186 7.98 -32.91 3.97
N PHE A 187 6.70 -32.67 3.71
CA PHE A 187 5.64 -33.68 3.84
C PHE A 187 5.18 -34.28 2.52
N GLY A 188 5.82 -33.93 1.39
CA GLY A 188 5.46 -34.46 0.07
C GLY A 188 4.06 -34.09 -0.41
N GLY A 189 3.52 -32.91 0.05
CA GLY A 189 2.15 -32.47 -0.17
C GLY A 189 1.81 -32.00 -1.59
N TYR A 190 2.64 -32.25 -2.60
CA TYR A 190 2.48 -31.76 -3.98
C TYR A 190 1.11 -32.08 -4.58
N ALA A 191 0.65 -33.33 -4.45
CA ALA A 191 -0.62 -33.78 -5.03
C ALA A 191 -1.84 -33.09 -4.38
N VAL A 192 -1.76 -32.76 -3.10
CA VAL A 192 -2.81 -32.04 -2.37
C VAL A 192 -2.94 -30.62 -2.91
N GLU A 193 -1.80 -29.90 -3.00
CA GLU A 193 -1.77 -28.52 -3.48
C GLU A 193 -2.15 -28.41 -4.97
N GLU A 194 -1.67 -29.34 -5.81
CA GLU A 194 -2.07 -29.41 -7.23
C GLU A 194 -3.57 -29.65 -7.40
N THR A 195 -4.16 -30.48 -6.56
CA THR A 195 -5.59 -30.78 -6.60
C THR A 195 -6.41 -29.56 -6.17
N ALA A 196 -6.01 -28.89 -5.10
CA ALA A 196 -6.62 -27.64 -4.63
C ALA A 196 -6.55 -26.55 -5.69
N PHE A 197 -5.37 -26.34 -6.29
CA PHE A 197 -5.16 -25.37 -7.37
C PHE A 197 -5.98 -25.72 -8.62
N ARG A 198 -6.00 -26.98 -9.03
CA ARG A 198 -6.81 -27.47 -10.17
C ARG A 198 -8.30 -27.19 -9.95
N GLY A 199 -8.82 -27.41 -8.74
CA GLY A 199 -10.21 -27.12 -8.39
C GLY A 199 -10.54 -25.62 -8.53
N ALA A 200 -9.69 -24.76 -8.01
CA ALA A 200 -9.84 -23.32 -8.10
C ALA A 200 -9.74 -22.83 -9.55
N ASN A 201 -8.78 -23.35 -10.32
CA ASN A 201 -8.56 -23.01 -11.73
C ASN A 201 -9.72 -23.46 -12.62
N GLU A 202 -10.25 -24.65 -12.40
CA GLU A 202 -11.41 -25.16 -13.13
C GLU A 202 -12.67 -24.33 -12.85
N ALA A 203 -12.89 -23.92 -11.62
CA ALA A 203 -13.99 -23.01 -11.28
C ALA A 203 -13.87 -21.66 -12.02
N ASN A 204 -12.65 -21.11 -12.11
CA ASN A 204 -12.38 -19.89 -12.88
C ASN A 204 -12.59 -20.09 -14.39
N ARG A 205 -12.12 -21.22 -14.94
CA ARG A 205 -12.32 -21.57 -16.35
C ARG A 205 -13.82 -21.61 -16.72
N ARG A 206 -14.64 -22.28 -15.89
CA ARG A 206 -16.10 -22.35 -16.14
C ARG A 206 -16.78 -20.99 -16.11
N ARG A 207 -16.39 -20.10 -15.17
CA ARG A 207 -16.92 -18.74 -15.09
C ARG A 207 -16.46 -17.89 -16.27
N SER A 208 -15.21 -18.01 -16.69
CA SER A 208 -14.65 -17.33 -17.86
C SER A 208 -15.33 -17.77 -19.15
N LEU A 209 -15.61 -19.06 -19.34
CA LEU A 209 -16.35 -19.56 -20.48
C LEU A 209 -17.80 -19.04 -20.51
N ARG A 210 -18.49 -18.96 -19.38
CA ARG A 210 -19.84 -18.35 -19.33
C ARG A 210 -19.82 -16.88 -19.76
N ARG A 211 -18.79 -16.12 -19.32
CA ARG A 211 -18.60 -14.72 -19.78
C ARG A 211 -18.34 -14.66 -21.28
N ALA A 212 -17.46 -15.51 -21.80
CA ALA A 212 -17.15 -15.59 -23.21
C ALA A 212 -18.40 -15.91 -24.04
N LEU A 213 -19.27 -16.84 -23.57
CA LEU A 213 -20.53 -17.17 -24.21
C LEU A 213 -21.49 -15.96 -24.26
N VAL A 214 -21.62 -15.22 -23.16
CA VAL A 214 -22.45 -14.00 -23.14
C VAL A 214 -21.95 -12.98 -24.15
N ALA A 215 -20.62 -12.79 -24.24
CA ALA A 215 -20.01 -11.91 -25.22
C ALA A 215 -20.22 -12.41 -26.66
N ALA A 216 -19.99 -13.70 -26.90
CA ALA A 216 -20.15 -14.34 -28.20
C ALA A 216 -21.59 -14.26 -28.77
N ILE A 217 -22.60 -14.22 -27.91
CA ILE A 217 -23.99 -14.04 -28.32
C ILE A 217 -24.33 -12.56 -28.47
N SER A 218 -23.88 -11.71 -27.53
CA SER A 218 -24.29 -10.31 -27.48
C SER A 218 -23.73 -9.48 -28.63
N VAL A 219 -22.47 -9.71 -29.03
CA VAL A 219 -21.84 -8.92 -30.11
C VAL A 219 -22.47 -9.16 -31.46
N PRO A 220 -22.67 -10.42 -31.94
CA PRO A 220 -23.40 -10.67 -33.21
C PRO A 220 -24.83 -10.19 -33.19
N LEU A 221 -25.55 -10.31 -32.08
CA LEU A 221 -26.91 -9.82 -31.95
C LEU A 221 -26.98 -8.29 -32.12
N LEU A 222 -26.03 -7.57 -31.53
CA LEU A 222 -25.94 -6.11 -31.74
C LEU A 222 -25.60 -5.74 -33.18
N LEU A 223 -24.74 -6.50 -33.86
CA LEU A 223 -24.42 -6.30 -35.28
C LEU A 223 -25.63 -6.55 -36.15
N LEU A 224 -26.44 -7.59 -35.89
CA LEU A 224 -27.68 -7.85 -36.61
C LEU A 224 -28.69 -6.70 -36.44
N ILE A 225 -28.91 -6.22 -35.22
CA ILE A 225 -29.81 -5.10 -34.94
C ILE A 225 -29.32 -3.83 -35.64
N ALA A 226 -28.03 -3.52 -35.58
CA ALA A 226 -27.44 -2.38 -36.26
C ALA A 226 -27.56 -2.52 -37.78
N GLY A 227 -27.26 -3.70 -38.33
CA GLY A 227 -27.41 -3.99 -39.77
C GLY A 227 -28.84 -3.88 -40.24
N THR A 228 -29.83 -4.36 -39.49
CA THR A 228 -31.24 -4.19 -39.79
C THR A 228 -31.65 -2.72 -39.79
N GLY A 229 -31.16 -1.94 -38.82
CA GLY A 229 -31.39 -0.49 -38.77
C GLY A 229 -30.81 0.24 -39.99
N VAL A 230 -29.56 -0.08 -40.35
CA VAL A 230 -28.92 0.47 -41.55
C VAL A 230 -29.68 0.06 -42.84
N SER A 231 -30.05 -1.21 -42.96
CA SER A 231 -30.82 -1.71 -44.12
C SER A 231 -32.17 -1.00 -44.26
N LEU A 232 -32.85 -0.74 -43.13
CA LEU A 232 -34.11 0.01 -43.13
C LEU A 232 -33.89 1.45 -43.59
N ILE A 233 -32.85 2.12 -43.12
CA ILE A 233 -32.51 3.49 -43.55
C ILE A 233 -32.19 3.51 -45.05
N ILE A 234 -31.43 2.54 -45.55
CA ILE A 234 -31.13 2.41 -46.99
C ILE A 234 -32.41 2.22 -47.79
N TYR A 235 -33.28 1.28 -47.35
CA TYR A 235 -34.55 1.04 -48.03
C TYR A 235 -35.42 2.30 -48.11
N LEU A 236 -35.56 3.02 -46.99
CA LEU A 236 -36.34 4.27 -46.94
C LEU A 236 -35.70 5.39 -47.77
N ALA A 237 -34.37 5.51 -47.78
CA ALA A 237 -33.64 6.50 -48.56
C ALA A 237 -33.79 6.28 -50.08
N LEU A 238 -34.03 5.02 -50.52
CA LEU A 238 -34.23 4.65 -51.92
C LEU A 238 -35.71 4.70 -52.37
N THR A 239 -36.68 4.94 -51.45
CA THR A 239 -38.08 5.12 -51.81
C THR A 239 -38.31 6.49 -52.49
N ASP A 240 -39.15 6.55 -53.51
CA ASP A 240 -39.39 7.75 -54.31
C ASP A 240 -39.72 9.00 -53.49
N THR A 241 -40.32 8.83 -52.32
CA THR A 241 -40.75 9.95 -51.45
C THR A 241 -39.52 10.65 -50.78
N ILE A 242 -38.41 9.96 -50.52
CA ILE A 242 -37.22 10.51 -49.87
C ILE A 242 -36.07 10.66 -50.88
N ALA A 243 -36.00 9.79 -51.87
CA ALA A 243 -34.95 9.80 -52.90
C ALA A 243 -34.90 11.14 -53.66
N ALA A 244 -36.02 11.82 -53.82
CA ALA A 244 -36.11 13.15 -54.47
C ALA A 244 -35.35 14.25 -53.69
N PHE A 245 -35.01 14.02 -52.38
CA PHE A 245 -34.37 15.00 -51.52
C PHE A 245 -32.95 14.56 -51.07
N VAL A 246 -32.46 13.38 -51.49
CA VAL A 246 -31.18 12.81 -51.02
C VAL A 246 -30.24 12.60 -52.22
N SER A 247 -29.21 13.46 -52.35
CA SER A 247 -28.14 13.24 -53.34
C SER A 247 -27.26 12.04 -52.96
N PRO A 248 -26.55 11.43 -53.94
CA PRO A 248 -25.58 10.38 -53.64
C PRO A 248 -24.54 10.77 -52.57
N GLY A 249 -24.07 12.02 -52.58
CA GLY A 249 -23.13 12.54 -51.58
C GLY A 249 -23.80 12.72 -50.22
N THR A 250 -25.06 13.15 -50.18
CA THR A 250 -25.83 13.20 -48.92
C THR A 250 -25.92 11.81 -48.29
N PHE A 251 -26.23 10.79 -49.09
CA PHE A 251 -26.34 9.41 -48.62
C PHE A 251 -25.01 8.86 -48.10
N VAL A 252 -23.89 9.05 -48.84
CA VAL A 252 -22.56 8.59 -48.43
C VAL A 252 -22.10 9.31 -47.15
N SER A 253 -22.28 10.64 -47.08
CA SER A 253 -21.95 11.41 -45.88
C SER A 253 -22.80 10.96 -44.68
N TYR A 254 -24.08 10.67 -44.88
CA TYR A 254 -24.97 10.19 -43.81
C TYR A 254 -24.52 8.81 -43.27
N MET A 255 -24.21 7.86 -44.16
CA MET A 255 -23.68 6.54 -43.77
C MET A 255 -22.33 6.62 -43.07
N GLY A 256 -21.40 7.45 -43.59
CA GLY A 256 -20.12 7.71 -42.96
C GLY A 256 -20.28 8.30 -41.54
N THR A 257 -21.25 9.22 -41.38
CA THR A 257 -21.54 9.82 -40.05
C THR A 257 -22.08 8.80 -39.07
N ILE A 258 -22.99 7.90 -39.50
CA ILE A 258 -23.44 6.78 -38.62
C ILE A 258 -22.27 5.92 -38.15
N LEU A 259 -21.36 5.54 -39.05
CA LEU A 259 -20.19 4.72 -38.71
C LEU A 259 -19.26 5.44 -37.70
N LEU A 260 -19.02 6.73 -37.93
CA LEU A 260 -18.21 7.55 -37.01
C LEU A 260 -18.87 7.71 -35.65
N LEU A 261 -20.20 7.79 -35.58
CA LEU A 261 -20.97 7.96 -34.34
C LEU A 261 -20.97 6.70 -33.46
N MET A 262 -20.73 5.51 -34.03
CA MET A 262 -20.71 4.25 -33.26
C MET A 262 -19.66 4.23 -32.16
N SER A 263 -18.49 4.82 -32.40
CA SER A 263 -17.37 4.81 -31.45
C SER A 263 -17.62 5.67 -30.20
N PRO A 264 -17.98 6.96 -30.32
CA PRO A 264 -18.30 7.81 -29.17
C PRO A 264 -19.49 7.28 -28.36
N ILE A 265 -20.54 6.76 -29.01
CA ILE A 265 -21.70 6.18 -28.30
C ILE A 265 -21.26 4.99 -27.43
N LYS A 266 -20.41 4.09 -27.95
CA LYS A 266 -19.88 2.96 -27.16
C LYS A 266 -19.09 3.43 -25.96
N ARG A 267 -18.23 4.45 -26.08
CA ARG A 267 -17.45 5.00 -24.97
C ARG A 267 -18.33 5.70 -23.94
N LEU A 268 -19.29 6.54 -24.39
CA LEU A 268 -20.29 7.18 -23.52
C LEU A 268 -21.13 6.16 -22.73
N ALA A 269 -21.51 5.05 -23.35
CA ALA A 269 -22.25 3.98 -22.67
C ALA A 269 -21.44 3.32 -21.55
N ARG A 270 -20.11 3.34 -21.64
CA ARG A 270 -19.19 2.73 -20.64
C ARG A 270 -18.65 3.71 -19.60
N ILE A 271 -19.01 4.99 -19.68
CA ILE A 271 -18.48 6.02 -18.76
C ILE A 271 -18.71 5.67 -17.29
N ASN A 272 -19.88 5.10 -16.99
CA ASN A 272 -20.19 4.70 -15.61
C ASN A 272 -19.25 3.63 -15.06
N GLU A 273 -18.66 2.77 -15.89
CA GLU A 273 -17.65 1.79 -15.48
C GLU A 273 -16.39 2.49 -14.99
N TYR A 274 -15.91 3.49 -15.75
CA TYR A 274 -14.72 4.27 -15.38
C TYR A 274 -14.95 5.10 -14.12
N VAL A 275 -16.10 5.76 -14.02
CA VAL A 275 -16.47 6.57 -12.85
C VAL A 275 -16.57 5.72 -11.59
N GLN A 276 -17.25 4.57 -11.65
CA GLN A 276 -17.39 3.68 -10.49
C GLN A 276 -16.06 3.05 -10.07
N ALA A 277 -15.22 2.63 -11.03
CA ALA A 277 -13.91 2.11 -10.75
C ALA A 277 -12.99 3.17 -10.09
N GLY A 278 -13.01 4.40 -10.66
CA GLY A 278 -12.27 5.52 -10.10
C GLY A 278 -12.75 5.93 -8.71
N LEU A 279 -14.06 5.93 -8.46
CA LEU A 279 -14.63 6.25 -7.16
C LEU A 279 -14.23 5.21 -6.10
N ALA A 280 -14.28 3.92 -6.46
CA ALA A 280 -13.83 2.85 -5.56
C ALA A 280 -12.34 2.97 -5.21
N ALA A 281 -11.50 3.24 -6.21
CA ALA A 281 -10.06 3.45 -5.99
C ALA A 281 -9.79 4.73 -5.17
N ALA A 282 -10.50 5.83 -5.46
CA ALA A 282 -10.41 7.06 -4.70
C ALA A 282 -10.80 6.86 -3.24
N ASN A 283 -11.92 6.19 -2.97
CA ASN A 283 -12.33 5.87 -1.60
C ASN A 283 -11.27 5.02 -0.87
N SER A 284 -10.64 4.07 -1.56
CA SER A 284 -9.55 3.26 -1.00
C SER A 284 -8.33 4.11 -0.63
N VAL A 285 -7.95 5.08 -1.46
CA VAL A 285 -6.81 5.98 -1.24
C VAL A 285 -7.13 7.00 -0.15
N PHE A 286 -8.27 7.70 -0.26
CA PHE A 286 -8.67 8.74 0.69
C PHE A 286 -8.96 8.17 2.08
N SER A 287 -9.43 6.92 2.20
CA SER A 287 -9.57 6.25 3.50
C SER A 287 -8.26 6.15 4.29
N VAL A 288 -7.09 6.23 3.62
CA VAL A 288 -5.77 6.26 4.27
C VAL A 288 -5.31 7.71 4.51
N ILE A 289 -5.59 8.61 3.56
CA ILE A 289 -5.21 10.03 3.67
C ILE A 289 -5.96 10.71 4.82
N ASP A 290 -7.24 10.35 5.00
CA ASP A 290 -8.13 10.91 6.02
C ASP A 290 -7.99 10.22 7.39
N GLU A 291 -7.22 9.12 7.47
CA GLU A 291 -6.93 8.46 8.74
C GLU A 291 -6.16 9.41 9.65
N PRO A 292 -6.54 9.51 10.95
CA PRO A 292 -5.82 10.33 11.89
C PRO A 292 -4.34 9.92 11.97
N SER A 293 -3.45 10.90 11.80
CA SER A 293 -2.03 10.67 12.07
C SER A 293 -1.80 10.52 13.57
N GLU A 294 -0.64 9.99 13.95
CA GLU A 294 -0.21 9.95 15.35
C GLU A 294 -0.39 11.33 16.00
N CYS A 295 -0.93 11.34 17.23
CA CYS A 295 -1.13 12.57 18.00
C CYS A 295 0.22 13.24 18.25
N ILE A 296 0.42 14.40 17.65
CA ILE A 296 1.59 15.25 17.89
C ILE A 296 1.16 16.21 19.00
N GLY A 297 1.57 15.92 20.25
CA GLY A 297 1.39 16.85 21.37
C GLY A 297 2.13 18.17 21.14
N GLU A 298 1.71 19.24 21.79
CA GLU A 298 2.46 20.50 21.82
C GLU A 298 3.71 20.32 22.69
N SER A 299 4.89 20.65 22.14
CA SER A 299 6.16 20.49 22.86
C SER A 299 6.34 21.59 23.90
N ASN A 300 6.35 21.21 25.19
CA ASN A 300 6.84 22.04 26.31
C ASN A 300 7.98 21.32 27.03
N LEU A 301 8.98 20.83 26.29
CA LEU A 301 10.07 20.08 26.88
C LEU A 301 11.00 20.97 27.72
N PRO A 302 11.40 20.50 28.93
CA PRO A 302 12.58 21.04 29.60
C PRO A 302 13.80 20.81 28.71
N ARG A 303 14.71 21.77 28.65
CA ARG A 303 15.94 21.70 27.83
C ARG A 303 16.80 20.46 28.09
N LYS A 304 16.65 19.81 29.23
CA LYS A 304 17.40 18.61 29.65
C LYS A 304 16.45 17.65 30.36
N VAL A 305 16.27 16.47 29.77
CA VAL A 305 15.52 15.35 30.38
C VAL A 305 16.49 14.57 31.27
N LEU A 306 16.12 14.34 32.53
CA LEU A 306 16.91 13.53 33.49
C LEU A 306 16.65 12.03 33.29
N GLY A 307 15.46 11.69 32.82
CA GLY A 307 15.06 10.31 32.48
C GLY A 307 14.39 9.57 33.63
N ARG A 308 13.75 10.27 34.57
CA ARG A 308 12.87 9.62 35.56
C ARG A 308 11.57 9.23 34.87
N VAL A 309 11.21 7.94 34.86
CA VAL A 309 10.00 7.43 34.24
C VAL A 309 9.07 6.84 35.29
N GLU A 310 7.81 7.27 35.33
CA GLU A 310 6.80 6.75 36.24
C GLU A 310 5.65 6.14 35.45
N PHE A 311 5.33 4.90 35.76
CA PHE A 311 4.11 4.22 35.29
C PHE A 311 3.12 4.23 36.45
N GLN A 312 1.96 4.86 36.27
CA GLN A 312 0.94 5.02 37.30
C GLN A 312 -0.34 4.30 36.90
N ASN A 313 -0.61 3.14 37.50
CA ASN A 313 -1.82 2.33 37.33
C ASN A 313 -2.19 2.06 35.86
N ILE A 314 -1.20 1.65 35.05
CA ILE A 314 -1.38 1.47 33.61
C ILE A 314 -2.23 0.24 33.30
N ALA A 315 -3.35 0.45 32.60
CA ALA A 315 -4.12 -0.61 31.97
C ALA A 315 -4.16 -0.41 30.45
N PHE A 316 -3.95 -1.52 29.71
CA PHE A 316 -3.90 -1.46 28.26
C PHE A 316 -4.39 -2.76 27.60
N THR A 317 -5.14 -2.60 26.52
CA THR A 317 -5.62 -3.68 25.65
C THR A 317 -5.30 -3.32 24.20
N TYR A 318 -4.66 -4.22 23.44
CA TYR A 318 -4.40 -4.01 22.02
C TYR A 318 -5.73 -3.90 21.23
N PRO A 319 -5.78 -3.12 20.14
CA PRO A 319 -7.01 -2.95 19.34
C PRO A 319 -7.61 -4.25 18.80
N GLN A 320 -6.81 -5.29 18.65
CA GLN A 320 -7.23 -6.61 18.15
C GLN A 320 -7.40 -7.65 19.26
N GLY A 321 -7.06 -7.32 20.50
CA GLY A 321 -7.05 -8.26 21.62
C GLY A 321 -8.32 -8.16 22.46
N ASP A 322 -8.91 -9.30 22.79
CA ASP A 322 -10.02 -9.38 23.76
C ASP A 322 -9.54 -9.32 25.21
N GLN A 323 -8.24 -9.55 25.45
CA GLN A 323 -7.65 -9.58 26.78
C GLN A 323 -6.77 -8.36 27.04
N SER A 324 -6.84 -7.85 28.27
CA SER A 324 -5.97 -6.76 28.71
C SER A 324 -4.53 -7.25 28.85
N ALA A 325 -3.61 -6.60 28.10
CA ALA A 325 -2.19 -6.88 28.14
C ALA A 325 -1.51 -6.33 29.42
N LEU A 326 -2.04 -5.23 29.97
CA LEU A 326 -1.60 -4.66 31.25
C LEU A 326 -2.82 -4.36 32.12
N ARG A 327 -2.71 -4.65 33.44
CA ARG A 327 -3.82 -4.60 34.41
C ARG A 327 -3.41 -3.87 35.67
N GLY A 328 -3.24 -2.53 35.59
CA GLY A 328 -2.92 -1.68 36.73
C GLY A 328 -1.45 -1.76 37.13
N VAL A 329 -0.53 -1.66 36.15
CA VAL A 329 0.92 -1.70 36.37
C VAL A 329 1.43 -0.36 36.88
N SER A 330 2.19 -0.38 37.98
CA SER A 330 2.83 0.82 38.56
C SER A 330 4.27 0.49 38.97
N PHE A 331 5.23 1.29 38.51
CA PHE A 331 6.63 1.26 38.92
C PHE A 331 7.35 2.54 38.53
N ILE A 332 8.53 2.76 39.06
CA ILE A 332 9.37 3.94 38.79
C ILE A 332 10.73 3.48 38.31
N LEU A 333 11.23 4.12 37.27
CA LEU A 333 12.61 4.06 36.80
C LEU A 333 13.29 5.38 37.19
N GLU A 334 14.16 5.34 38.18
CA GLU A 334 14.92 6.53 38.64
C GLU A 334 16.05 6.90 37.67
N PRO A 335 16.45 8.19 37.60
CA PRO A 335 17.54 8.65 36.73
C PRO A 335 18.85 7.88 36.96
N GLY A 336 19.42 7.39 35.87
CA GLY A 336 20.68 6.62 35.91
C GLY A 336 20.59 5.23 36.54
N LYS A 337 19.37 4.75 36.85
CA LYS A 337 19.12 3.42 37.38
C LYS A 337 18.69 2.43 36.31
N THR A 338 18.88 1.15 36.61
CA THR A 338 18.45 0.05 35.72
C THR A 338 17.29 -0.71 36.35
N VAL A 339 16.16 -0.75 35.63
CA VAL A 339 14.99 -1.57 35.98
C VAL A 339 14.83 -2.69 34.97
N ALA A 340 14.65 -3.91 35.45
CA ALA A 340 14.45 -5.09 34.64
C ALA A 340 13.02 -5.61 34.75
N LEU A 341 12.42 -5.98 33.61
CA LEU A 341 11.13 -6.64 33.50
C LEU A 341 11.34 -8.09 33.05
N VAL A 342 10.94 -9.04 33.87
CA VAL A 342 11.10 -10.48 33.62
C VAL A 342 9.75 -11.19 33.74
N GLY A 343 9.63 -12.40 33.20
CA GLY A 343 8.37 -13.19 33.25
C GLY A 343 8.13 -13.97 31.97
N ALA A 344 7.06 -14.75 31.92
CA ALA A 344 6.69 -15.57 30.79
C ALA A 344 6.45 -14.74 29.50
N SER A 345 6.58 -15.38 28.34
CA SER A 345 6.20 -14.74 27.06
C SER A 345 4.71 -14.36 27.09
N GLY A 346 4.38 -13.19 26.55
CA GLY A 346 3.00 -12.68 26.55
C GLY A 346 2.53 -12.07 27.88
N SER A 347 3.38 -11.95 28.93
CA SER A 347 3.00 -11.34 30.20
C SER A 347 2.85 -9.81 30.18
N GLY A 348 3.08 -9.14 29.05
CA GLY A 348 2.91 -7.69 28.88
C GLY A 348 4.18 -6.85 28.92
N LYS A 349 5.39 -7.44 29.04
CA LYS A 349 6.66 -6.71 29.15
C LYS A 349 6.95 -5.77 27.98
N SER A 350 6.92 -6.26 26.74
CA SER A 350 7.18 -5.44 25.54
C SER A 350 6.10 -4.39 25.28
N THR A 351 4.92 -4.57 25.87
CA THR A 351 3.84 -3.56 25.86
C THR A 351 4.27 -2.30 26.62
N ILE A 352 5.04 -2.43 27.71
CA ILE A 352 5.61 -1.30 28.46
C ILE A 352 6.50 -0.44 27.55
N ALA A 353 7.41 -1.07 26.80
CA ALA A 353 8.27 -0.36 25.84
C ALA A 353 7.44 0.35 24.74
N SER A 354 6.42 -0.32 24.22
CA SER A 354 5.55 0.22 23.19
C SER A 354 4.76 1.45 23.66
N LEU A 355 4.29 1.43 24.90
CA LEU A 355 3.60 2.57 25.51
C LEU A 355 4.57 3.73 25.82
N LEU A 356 5.76 3.45 26.31
CA LEU A 356 6.78 4.47 26.59
C LEU A 356 7.22 5.22 25.32
N LEU A 357 7.30 4.52 24.19
CA LEU A 357 7.62 5.11 22.88
C LEU A 357 6.42 5.81 22.20
N GLY A 358 5.24 5.78 22.84
CA GLY A 358 4.04 6.35 22.27
C GLY A 358 3.57 5.66 20.99
N PHE A 359 3.86 4.35 20.80
CA PHE A 359 3.27 3.55 19.72
C PHE A 359 1.80 3.27 19.96
N TYR A 360 1.41 3.24 21.23
CA TYR A 360 0.03 3.13 21.71
C TYR A 360 -0.18 4.07 22.89
N THR A 361 -1.43 4.40 23.15
CA THR A 361 -1.85 5.19 24.32
C THR A 361 -2.48 4.28 25.35
N ALA A 362 -2.11 4.42 26.63
CA ALA A 362 -2.71 3.68 27.72
C ALA A 362 -4.22 3.99 27.80
N LYS A 363 -5.03 2.97 28.11
CA LYS A 363 -6.48 3.14 28.27
C LYS A 363 -6.84 3.77 29.63
N GLU A 364 -6.09 3.39 30.65
CA GLU A 364 -6.20 3.90 32.01
C GLU A 364 -4.81 4.09 32.60
N GLY A 365 -4.67 5.04 33.51
CA GLY A 365 -3.40 5.40 34.12
C GLY A 365 -2.63 6.41 33.28
N GLU A 366 -1.42 6.76 33.76
CA GLU A 366 -0.58 7.77 33.14
C GLU A 366 0.91 7.38 33.18
N ILE A 367 1.64 7.72 32.13
CA ILE A 367 3.10 7.56 32.08
C ILE A 367 3.70 8.96 32.07
N LEU A 368 4.65 9.20 33.01
CA LEU A 368 5.31 10.49 33.13
C LEU A 368 6.80 10.33 32.88
N ILE A 369 7.41 11.33 32.25
CA ILE A 369 8.85 11.51 32.15
C ILE A 369 9.21 12.81 32.86
N ASP A 370 10.04 12.72 33.90
CA ASP A 370 10.41 13.84 34.79
C ASP A 370 9.19 14.59 35.35
N GLY A 371 8.11 13.85 35.67
CA GLY A 371 6.85 14.39 36.20
C GLY A 371 5.92 14.98 35.16
N ILE A 372 6.25 14.94 33.86
CA ILE A 372 5.42 15.44 32.77
C ILE A 372 4.79 14.25 32.03
N PRO A 373 3.46 14.24 31.82
CA PRO A 373 2.77 13.21 31.05
C PRO A 373 3.34 13.04 29.63
N ILE A 374 3.55 11.81 29.19
CA ILE A 374 4.08 11.56 27.83
C ILE A 374 3.17 12.09 26.71
N GLY A 375 1.86 12.19 26.96
CA GLY A 375 0.90 12.77 26.01
C GLY A 375 1.08 14.28 25.78
N SER A 376 1.81 14.97 26.67
CA SER A 376 2.14 16.40 26.53
C SER A 376 3.38 16.66 25.67
N TYR A 377 4.15 15.62 25.37
CA TYR A 377 5.32 15.73 24.48
C TYR A 377 4.90 15.63 23.01
N SER A 378 5.62 16.31 22.11
CA SER A 378 5.58 15.90 20.72
C SER A 378 6.18 14.49 20.58
N LEU A 379 5.60 13.63 19.75
CA LEU A 379 6.14 12.28 19.56
C LEU A 379 7.59 12.29 19.07
N THR A 380 7.97 13.29 18.29
CA THR A 380 9.35 13.46 17.82
C THR A 380 10.29 13.72 19.00
N ASP A 381 9.91 14.58 19.93
CA ASP A 381 10.72 14.91 21.09
C ASP A 381 10.75 13.75 22.10
N LEU A 382 9.60 13.12 22.35
CA LEU A 382 9.52 11.90 23.17
C LEU A 382 10.48 10.83 22.65
N ARG A 383 10.38 10.52 21.36
CA ARG A 383 11.21 9.50 20.72
C ARG A 383 12.68 9.89 20.59
N ARG A 384 13.03 11.17 20.73
CA ARG A 384 14.44 11.61 20.86
C ARG A 384 15.02 11.27 22.22
N GLN A 385 14.21 11.24 23.28
CA GLN A 385 14.67 10.92 24.64
C GLN A 385 14.77 9.42 24.89
N VAL A 386 14.10 8.60 24.10
CA VAL A 386 14.06 7.15 24.29
C VAL A 386 14.82 6.46 23.16
N SER A 387 15.92 5.80 23.52
CA SER A 387 16.67 4.91 22.62
C SER A 387 16.15 3.48 22.75
N LEU A 388 15.79 2.83 21.66
CA LEU A 388 15.24 1.46 21.65
C LEU A 388 16.17 0.49 20.93
N VAL A 389 16.45 -0.63 21.57
CA VAL A 389 16.94 -1.86 20.92
C VAL A 389 15.77 -2.82 20.88
N PRO A 390 15.13 -3.05 19.72
CA PRO A 390 13.97 -3.92 19.61
C PRO A 390 14.36 -5.40 19.64
N GLN A 391 13.41 -6.27 19.95
CA GLN A 391 13.56 -7.72 19.94
C GLN A 391 14.01 -8.26 18.57
N GLU A 392 13.38 -7.78 17.50
CA GLU A 392 13.73 -8.09 16.11
C GLU A 392 14.33 -6.85 15.44
N PRO A 393 15.67 -6.78 15.28
CA PRO A 393 16.31 -5.63 14.66
C PRO A 393 16.03 -5.57 13.17
N ILE A 394 15.45 -4.45 12.70
CA ILE A 394 15.27 -4.14 11.29
C ILE A 394 16.38 -3.19 10.84
N LEU A 395 17.09 -3.58 9.79
CA LEU A 395 18.09 -2.75 9.12
C LEU A 395 17.61 -2.36 7.73
N PHE A 396 17.83 -1.10 7.38
CA PHE A 396 17.53 -0.60 6.05
C PHE A 396 18.66 -0.92 5.09
N ASP A 397 18.35 -1.10 3.83
CA ASP A 397 19.36 -1.31 2.79
C ASP A 397 20.33 -0.12 2.75
N GLY A 398 21.63 -0.42 2.76
CA GLY A 398 22.71 0.56 2.89
C GLY A 398 23.87 0.00 3.71
N THR A 399 24.78 0.88 4.17
CA THR A 399 25.92 0.49 4.98
C THR A 399 25.56 0.35 6.47
N ILE A 400 26.40 -0.33 7.23
CA ILE A 400 26.29 -0.42 8.69
C ILE A 400 26.34 0.99 9.30
N ALA A 401 27.27 1.85 8.84
CA ALA A 401 27.39 3.22 9.31
C ALA A 401 26.09 4.02 9.08
N GLN A 402 25.50 3.93 7.88
CA GLN A 402 24.21 4.56 7.58
C GLN A 402 23.07 4.06 8.46
N ASN A 403 23.10 2.77 8.82
CA ASN A 403 22.12 2.20 9.74
C ASN A 403 22.31 2.68 11.17
N ILE A 404 23.55 2.83 11.65
CA ILE A 404 23.84 3.34 13.00
C ILE A 404 23.43 4.82 13.11
N THR A 405 23.76 5.63 12.12
CA THR A 405 23.47 7.07 12.10
C THR A 405 22.06 7.42 11.59
N TYR A 406 21.18 6.43 11.44
CA TYR A 406 19.86 6.58 10.88
C TYR A 406 19.05 7.72 11.54
N ALA A 407 18.52 8.63 10.69
CA ALA A 407 17.70 9.78 11.08
C ALA A 407 18.39 10.83 11.98
N GLU A 408 19.70 10.80 12.14
CA GLU A 408 20.44 11.87 12.80
C GLU A 408 20.85 12.95 11.77
N THR A 409 20.47 14.20 12.06
CA THR A 409 20.69 15.35 11.15
C THR A 409 21.74 16.33 11.67
N GLY A 410 22.40 16.07 12.81
CA GLY A 410 23.36 16.95 13.44
C GLY A 410 24.76 16.32 13.58
N GLU A 411 25.80 17.16 13.64
CA GLU A 411 27.13 16.73 14.05
C GLU A 411 27.11 16.33 15.53
N ARG A 412 27.00 15.03 15.82
CA ARG A 412 27.20 14.52 17.16
C ARG A 412 28.67 14.18 17.37
N GLN A 413 29.18 14.52 18.55
CA GLN A 413 30.55 14.23 18.98
C GLN A 413 30.80 12.77 19.39
N ILE A 414 29.86 11.84 19.09
CA ILE A 414 30.11 10.43 19.38
C ILE A 414 30.98 9.88 18.26
N ASP A 415 32.19 9.48 18.63
CA ASP A 415 33.12 8.82 17.72
C ASP A 415 32.53 7.46 17.28
N LEU A 416 32.20 7.37 15.99
CA LEU A 416 31.63 6.16 15.39
C LEU A 416 32.57 4.97 15.57
N GLN A 417 33.87 5.18 15.42
CA GLN A 417 34.88 4.11 15.56
C GLN A 417 34.88 3.53 16.98
N ARG A 418 34.84 4.41 17.99
CA ARG A 418 34.75 3.98 19.39
C ARG A 418 33.46 3.20 19.66
N LEU A 419 32.36 3.59 19.00
CA LEU A 419 31.08 2.91 19.16
C LEU A 419 31.07 1.53 18.47
N LEU A 420 31.69 1.41 17.27
CA LEU A 420 31.84 0.13 16.57
C LEU A 420 32.64 -0.86 17.43
N GLN A 421 33.72 -0.41 18.04
CA GLN A 421 34.52 -1.23 18.96
C GLN A 421 33.72 -1.65 20.21
N ALA A 422 33.06 -0.70 20.84
CA ALA A 422 32.28 -0.98 22.06
C ALA A 422 31.12 -1.97 21.83
N THR A 423 30.52 -1.97 20.64
CA THR A 423 29.43 -2.89 20.32
C THR A 423 29.91 -4.17 19.62
N GLY A 424 31.23 -4.31 19.40
CA GLY A 424 31.84 -5.44 18.70
C GLY A 424 31.41 -5.53 17.22
N VAL A 425 31.00 -4.43 16.63
CA VAL A 425 30.73 -4.33 15.19
C VAL A 425 32.02 -4.34 14.39
N ASP A 426 33.10 -3.79 14.95
CA ASP A 426 34.44 -3.79 14.38
C ASP A 426 34.98 -5.19 14.05
N LYS A 427 34.53 -6.23 14.77
CA LYS A 427 34.91 -7.63 14.53
C LYS A 427 34.50 -8.16 13.14
N PHE A 428 33.48 -7.56 12.52
CA PHE A 428 33.00 -7.96 11.19
C PHE A 428 32.92 -6.80 10.20
N SER A 429 33.10 -5.56 10.65
CA SER A 429 33.17 -4.37 9.78
C SER A 429 33.97 -3.27 10.47
N ASN A 430 35.24 -3.09 10.06
CA ASN A 430 36.18 -2.18 10.72
C ASN A 430 35.79 -0.70 10.61
N ASP A 431 35.14 -0.31 9.52
CA ASP A 431 34.80 1.07 9.16
C ASP A 431 33.30 1.35 9.08
N GLY A 432 32.48 0.29 9.20
CA GLY A 432 31.03 0.39 9.04
C GLY A 432 30.54 0.49 7.58
N GLU A 433 31.42 0.38 6.57
CA GLU A 433 31.06 0.52 5.15
C GLU A 433 30.47 -0.76 4.54
N GLN A 434 30.44 -1.85 5.28
CA GLN A 434 29.82 -3.09 4.83
C GLN A 434 28.33 -2.92 4.55
N GLN A 435 27.88 -3.39 3.37
CA GLN A 435 26.47 -3.40 2.99
C GLN A 435 25.68 -4.46 3.74
N VAL A 436 24.56 -4.08 4.33
CA VAL A 436 23.70 -4.98 5.12
C VAL A 436 22.71 -5.77 4.27
N GLY A 437 22.37 -5.27 3.06
CA GLY A 437 21.34 -5.83 2.18
C GLY A 437 19.93 -5.59 2.68
N GLU A 438 18.94 -5.99 1.88
CA GLU A 438 17.53 -5.81 2.20
C GLU A 438 17.19 -6.47 3.55
N LEU A 439 16.62 -5.68 4.49
CA LEU A 439 16.29 -6.09 5.86
C LEU A 439 17.46 -6.73 6.64
N GLY A 440 18.71 -6.43 6.26
CA GLY A 440 19.91 -6.96 6.94
C GLY A 440 20.21 -8.43 6.62
N THR A 441 19.75 -8.94 5.48
CA THR A 441 19.91 -10.36 5.09
C THR A 441 21.35 -10.84 4.96
N ARG A 442 22.31 -9.92 4.79
CA ARG A 442 23.74 -10.24 4.70
C ARG A 442 24.43 -10.40 6.07
N LEU A 443 23.71 -10.10 7.15
CA LEU A 443 24.22 -10.20 8.51
C LEU A 443 23.58 -11.36 9.27
N SER A 444 24.34 -11.97 10.19
CA SER A 444 23.77 -12.93 11.14
C SER A 444 22.82 -12.24 12.12
N GLY A 445 21.97 -13.00 12.84
CA GLY A 445 21.07 -12.45 13.86
C GLY A 445 21.80 -11.63 14.92
N GLY A 446 22.91 -12.16 15.45
CA GLY A 446 23.75 -11.46 16.43
C GLY A 446 24.43 -10.21 15.86
N GLN A 447 24.88 -10.22 14.60
CA GLN A 447 25.44 -9.04 13.94
C GLN A 447 24.38 -7.94 13.77
N ARG A 448 23.15 -8.29 13.35
CA ARG A 448 22.04 -7.31 13.28
C ARG A 448 21.76 -6.69 14.65
N GLN A 449 21.82 -7.50 15.71
CA GLN A 449 21.56 -7.03 17.07
C GLN A 449 22.64 -6.06 17.54
N ARG A 450 23.94 -6.33 17.25
CA ARG A 450 25.06 -5.42 17.54
C ARG A 450 24.92 -4.08 16.79
N VAL A 451 24.53 -4.09 15.54
CA VAL A 451 24.25 -2.85 14.76
C VAL A 451 23.07 -2.08 15.35
N SER A 452 22.00 -2.76 15.76
CA SER A 452 20.84 -2.14 16.41
C SER A 452 21.20 -1.52 17.76
N LEU A 453 22.04 -2.19 18.54
CA LEU A 453 22.58 -1.65 19.79
C LEU A 453 23.43 -0.40 19.52
N ALA A 454 24.33 -0.46 18.53
CA ALA A 454 25.14 0.70 18.13
C ALA A 454 24.24 1.89 17.73
N ARG A 455 23.17 1.65 16.95
CA ARG A 455 22.17 2.67 16.60
C ARG A 455 21.52 3.31 17.83
N ALA A 456 21.09 2.50 18.80
CA ALA A 456 20.47 2.99 20.03
C ALA A 456 21.45 3.79 20.91
N LEU A 457 22.69 3.35 21.00
CA LEU A 457 23.75 4.06 21.76
C LEU A 457 24.17 5.35 21.06
N TYR A 458 24.26 5.37 19.71
CA TYR A 458 24.58 6.57 18.94
C TYR A 458 23.53 7.66 19.15
N ARG A 459 22.25 7.29 19.24
CA ARG A 459 21.15 8.23 19.47
C ARG A 459 21.23 8.99 20.78
N ALA A 460 21.84 8.41 21.84
CA ALA A 460 22.14 9.05 23.13
C ALA A 460 20.92 9.66 23.86
N GLY A 461 19.74 9.05 23.78
CA GLY A 461 18.57 9.43 24.58
C GLY A 461 18.82 9.28 26.09
N ALA A 462 18.08 10.02 26.92
CA ALA A 462 18.17 9.94 28.39
C ALA A 462 17.68 8.58 28.92
N ILE A 463 16.82 7.91 28.17
CA ILE A 463 16.22 6.62 28.51
C ILE A 463 16.68 5.60 27.46
N LEU A 464 17.20 4.45 27.92
CA LEU A 464 17.57 3.31 27.07
C LEU A 464 16.62 2.15 27.34
N VAL A 465 15.96 1.64 26.29
CA VAL A 465 15.08 0.47 26.35
C VAL A 465 15.74 -0.67 25.59
N LEU A 466 15.94 -1.79 26.26
CA LEU A 466 16.49 -3.02 25.70
C LEU A 466 15.41 -4.09 25.73
N ASP A 467 14.78 -4.37 24.57
CA ASP A 467 13.74 -5.40 24.46
C ASP A 467 14.39 -6.69 23.91
N GLU A 468 14.65 -7.66 24.78
CA GLU A 468 15.30 -8.94 24.49
C GLU A 468 16.61 -8.80 23.68
N ALA A 469 17.39 -7.77 23.98
CA ALA A 469 18.56 -7.35 23.20
C ALA A 469 19.68 -8.40 23.07
N THR A 470 19.63 -9.52 23.78
CA THR A 470 20.65 -10.58 23.78
C THR A 470 20.13 -11.94 23.31
N SER A 471 18.87 -12.07 22.93
CA SER A 471 18.22 -13.36 22.57
C SER A 471 18.89 -14.12 21.41
N ALA A 472 19.52 -13.41 20.47
CA ALA A 472 20.19 -13.97 19.30
C ALA A 472 21.72 -14.08 19.44
N LEU A 473 22.26 -13.86 20.66
CA LEU A 473 23.70 -13.83 20.92
C LEU A 473 24.18 -15.13 21.62
N ASP A 474 25.40 -15.51 21.30
CA ASP A 474 26.13 -16.52 22.06
C ASP A 474 26.63 -15.95 23.40
N VAL A 475 26.94 -16.82 24.34
CA VAL A 475 27.33 -16.46 25.74
C VAL A 475 28.53 -15.50 25.80
N LEU A 476 29.54 -15.67 24.94
CA LEU A 476 30.70 -14.78 24.88
C LEU A 476 30.31 -13.39 24.37
N SER A 477 29.51 -13.32 23.34
CA SER A 477 28.96 -12.07 22.78
C SER A 477 28.07 -11.34 23.79
N GLU A 478 27.29 -12.07 24.58
CA GLU A 478 26.45 -11.50 25.64
C GLU A 478 27.28 -10.80 26.73
N GLN A 479 28.40 -11.41 27.17
CA GLN A 479 29.32 -10.81 28.16
C GLN A 479 29.97 -9.53 27.63
N GLU A 480 30.40 -9.50 26.37
CA GLU A 480 30.98 -8.32 25.74
C GLU A 480 29.96 -7.16 25.65
N ILE A 481 28.75 -7.45 25.26
CA ILE A 481 27.67 -6.45 25.19
C ILE A 481 27.32 -5.96 26.59
N LYS A 482 27.30 -6.83 27.59
CA LYS A 482 27.05 -6.45 28.99
C LYS A 482 28.08 -5.43 29.49
N SER A 483 29.38 -5.68 29.27
CA SER A 483 30.43 -4.72 29.64
C SER A 483 30.33 -3.39 28.92
N SER A 484 29.95 -3.41 27.64
CA SER A 484 29.72 -2.20 26.83
C SER A 484 28.52 -1.41 27.32
N LEU A 485 27.43 -2.10 27.67
CA LEU A 485 26.24 -1.46 28.24
C LEU A 485 26.53 -0.82 29.59
N GLU A 486 27.27 -1.48 30.47
CA GLU A 486 27.70 -0.91 31.76
C GLU A 486 28.50 0.39 31.58
N GLN A 487 29.34 0.47 30.55
CA GLN A 487 30.11 1.67 30.23
C GLN A 487 29.25 2.82 29.67
N PHE A 488 28.30 2.51 28.80
CA PHE A 488 27.47 3.53 28.09
C PHE A 488 26.14 3.81 28.79
N ALA A 489 25.61 2.87 29.60
CA ALA A 489 24.37 2.99 30.32
C ALA A 489 24.50 3.68 31.69
N SER A 490 25.72 3.76 32.25
CA SER A 490 25.97 4.29 33.62
C SER A 490 25.45 5.72 33.86
N GLN A 491 25.09 6.47 32.80
CA GLN A 491 24.53 7.82 32.89
C GLN A 491 23.09 7.91 32.38
N ARG A 492 22.43 6.80 32.02
CA ARG A 492 21.10 6.76 31.45
C ARG A 492 20.17 5.90 32.28
N SER A 493 18.91 6.26 32.30
CA SER A 493 17.88 5.39 32.86
C SER A 493 17.64 4.21 31.92
N THR A 494 17.85 2.98 32.39
CA THR A 494 17.83 1.80 31.53
C THR A 494 16.66 0.89 31.92
N LEU A 495 15.80 0.59 30.95
CA LEU A 495 14.72 -0.39 31.06
C LEU A 495 15.09 -1.65 30.26
N ILE A 496 15.26 -2.76 30.95
CA ILE A 496 15.63 -4.05 30.35
C ILE A 496 14.42 -4.98 30.37
N ILE A 497 14.02 -5.47 29.22
CA ILE A 497 13.05 -6.56 29.08
C ILE A 497 13.88 -7.79 28.73
N ALA A 498 13.90 -8.80 29.60
CA ALA A 498 14.75 -9.94 29.43
C ALA A 498 14.01 -11.27 29.58
N HIS A 499 14.39 -12.21 28.74
CA HIS A 499 14.08 -13.63 28.88
C HIS A 499 15.19 -14.39 29.61
N ARG A 500 16.45 -13.94 29.52
CA ARG A 500 17.59 -14.52 30.25
C ARG A 500 17.83 -13.75 31.54
N LEU A 501 17.69 -14.43 32.66
CA LEU A 501 17.85 -13.82 33.99
C LEU A 501 19.31 -13.47 34.30
N SER A 502 20.30 -14.15 33.69
CA SER A 502 21.73 -13.85 33.79
C SER A 502 22.06 -12.40 33.40
N PHE A 503 21.26 -11.81 32.50
CA PHE A 503 21.47 -10.45 32.02
C PHE A 503 20.98 -9.37 32.99
N VAL A 504 20.06 -9.70 33.90
CA VAL A 504 19.42 -8.74 34.82
C VAL A 504 19.87 -8.82 36.27
N THR A 505 20.84 -9.65 36.57
CA THR A 505 21.35 -9.84 37.93
C THR A 505 21.86 -8.56 38.60
N HIS A 506 22.37 -7.61 37.82
CA HIS A 506 22.89 -6.32 38.29
C HIS A 506 21.89 -5.16 38.19
N ALA A 507 20.61 -5.45 37.82
CA ALA A 507 19.58 -4.42 37.80
C ALA A 507 19.29 -3.91 39.23
N ASP A 508 19.14 -2.59 39.36
CA ASP A 508 18.81 -1.97 40.67
C ASP A 508 17.45 -2.47 41.17
N GLN A 509 16.52 -2.74 40.22
CA GLN A 509 15.20 -3.29 40.55
C GLN A 509 14.73 -4.25 39.43
N ILE A 510 14.16 -5.36 39.83
CA ILE A 510 13.57 -6.38 38.96
C ILE A 510 12.08 -6.48 39.28
N HIS A 511 11.26 -6.42 38.23
CA HIS A 511 9.80 -6.65 38.31
C HIS A 511 9.44 -7.93 37.58
N VAL A 512 8.79 -8.85 38.26
CA VAL A 512 8.28 -10.10 37.70
C VAL A 512 6.86 -9.88 37.21
N PHE A 513 6.68 -10.04 35.91
CA PHE A 513 5.39 -9.90 35.24
C PHE A 513 4.67 -11.25 35.10
N GLU A 514 3.41 -11.28 35.53
CA GLU A 514 2.50 -12.42 35.35
C GLU A 514 1.10 -11.89 35.03
N ASP A 515 0.50 -12.36 33.92
CA ASP A 515 -0.85 -11.99 33.47
C ASP A 515 -1.13 -10.48 33.42
N GLY A 516 -0.17 -9.70 32.95
CA GLY A 516 -0.29 -8.25 32.82
C GLY A 516 -0.15 -7.47 34.14
N ARG A 517 0.37 -8.08 35.20
CA ARG A 517 0.59 -7.46 36.52
C ARG A 517 2.01 -7.69 37.01
N ILE A 518 2.49 -6.80 37.87
CA ILE A 518 3.71 -7.02 38.64
C ILE A 518 3.38 -7.89 39.85
N LYS A 519 3.94 -9.09 39.90
CA LYS A 519 3.73 -10.06 40.97
C LYS A 519 4.79 -9.92 42.08
N GLU A 520 6.03 -9.73 41.70
CA GLU A 520 7.15 -9.59 42.61
C GLU A 520 8.02 -8.40 42.18
N SER A 521 8.64 -7.74 43.16
CA SER A 521 9.56 -6.63 42.94
C SER A 521 10.68 -6.68 43.96
N GLY A 522 11.94 -6.47 43.55
CA GLY A 522 13.10 -6.44 44.42
C GLY A 522 14.42 -6.46 43.62
N CYS A 523 15.55 -6.51 44.26
CA CYS A 523 16.84 -6.84 43.63
C CYS A 523 17.01 -8.36 43.53
N HIS A 524 18.01 -8.79 42.75
CA HIS A 524 18.29 -10.20 42.48
C HIS A 524 18.30 -11.05 43.77
N ASP A 525 19.12 -10.66 44.76
CA ASP A 525 19.31 -11.42 46.01
C ASP A 525 18.01 -11.50 46.82
N THR A 526 17.30 -10.36 46.96
CA THR A 526 16.03 -10.32 47.68
C THR A 526 14.95 -11.19 47.05
N LEU A 527 14.91 -11.29 45.73
CA LEU A 527 13.93 -12.12 45.01
C LEU A 527 14.28 -13.61 45.09
N LEU A 528 15.58 -13.95 45.16
CA LEU A 528 16.02 -15.32 45.40
C LEU A 528 15.67 -15.78 46.84
N ASP A 529 15.92 -14.93 47.83
CA ASP A 529 15.62 -15.23 49.24
C ASP A 529 14.13 -15.43 49.50
N ARG A 530 13.25 -14.70 48.77
CA ARG A 530 11.80 -14.89 48.85
C ARG A 530 11.30 -16.22 48.29
N ASN A 531 12.13 -16.95 47.55
CA ASN A 531 11.81 -18.25 46.96
C ASN A 531 10.48 -18.27 46.16
N GLY A 532 10.17 -17.18 45.50
CA GLY A 532 8.95 -16.97 44.70
C GLY A 532 9.10 -17.36 43.23
N SER A 533 8.27 -16.73 42.36
CA SER A 533 8.28 -16.96 40.91
C SER A 533 9.64 -16.64 40.29
N TYR A 534 10.33 -15.59 40.73
CA TYR A 534 11.68 -15.25 40.26
C TYR A 534 12.69 -16.37 40.57
N ALA A 535 12.75 -16.83 41.81
CA ALA A 535 13.66 -17.88 42.23
C ALA A 535 13.39 -19.22 41.53
N HIS A 536 12.13 -19.51 41.22
CA HIS A 536 11.76 -20.68 40.40
C HIS A 536 12.26 -20.56 38.95
N MET A 537 12.03 -19.41 38.28
CA MET A 537 12.53 -19.16 36.91
C MET A 537 14.07 -19.22 36.87
N TRP A 538 14.76 -18.66 37.88
CA TRP A 538 16.20 -18.69 37.97
C TRP A 538 16.76 -20.12 38.05
N ARG A 539 16.20 -20.96 38.92
CA ARG A 539 16.62 -22.38 39.04
C ARG A 539 16.38 -23.17 37.73
N VAL A 540 15.28 -22.94 37.05
CA VAL A 540 15.00 -23.59 35.78
C VAL A 540 16.03 -23.20 34.74
N GLN A 541 16.36 -21.90 34.61
CA GLN A 541 17.37 -21.47 33.64
C GLN A 541 18.78 -21.95 33.96
N GLN A 542 19.18 -21.98 35.25
CA GLN A 542 20.47 -22.54 35.63
C GLN A 542 20.59 -24.03 35.28
N ALA A 543 19.56 -24.81 35.55
CA ALA A 543 19.54 -26.22 35.17
C ALA A 543 19.62 -26.45 33.65
N GLU A 544 19.03 -25.59 32.85
CA GLU A 544 19.15 -25.63 31.39
C GLU A 544 20.58 -25.26 30.92
N ASP A 545 21.20 -24.24 31.51
CA ASP A 545 22.56 -23.80 31.18
C ASP A 545 23.61 -24.88 31.56
N GLU A 546 23.43 -25.57 32.67
CA GLU A 546 24.30 -26.68 33.11
C GLU A 546 24.20 -27.87 32.14
N LEU A 547 22.99 -28.23 31.68
CA LEU A 547 22.80 -29.30 30.70
C LEU A 547 23.45 -28.99 29.34
N HIS A 548 23.53 -27.73 28.96
CA HIS A 548 24.18 -27.30 27.72
C HIS A 548 25.71 -27.23 27.81
N THR A 549 26.29 -27.08 29.01
CA THR A 549 27.73 -27.09 29.24
C THR A 549 28.33 -28.50 29.36
N ASP A 550 27.56 -29.48 29.82
CA ASP A 550 27.98 -30.87 30.00
C ASP A 550 27.78 -31.77 28.76
N ALA A 551 27.24 -31.27 27.65
CA ALA A 551 27.11 -32.03 26.41
C ALA A 551 28.51 -32.31 25.83
N PRO A 552 28.95 -33.58 25.69
CA PRO A 552 30.27 -33.90 25.13
C PRO A 552 30.36 -33.36 23.70
N ARG A 553 31.40 -32.59 23.41
CA ARG A 553 31.69 -32.12 22.05
C ARG A 553 31.81 -33.34 21.13
N PRO A 554 31.08 -33.42 20.01
CA PRO A 554 31.28 -34.51 19.06
C PRO A 554 32.75 -34.47 18.60
N PRO A 555 33.40 -35.64 18.43
CA PRO A 555 34.77 -35.69 17.92
C PRO A 555 34.82 -35.03 16.53
N LEU A 556 35.75 -34.11 16.37
CA LEU A 556 36.12 -33.51 15.10
C LEU A 556 36.55 -34.64 14.14
N SER A 557 35.73 -34.97 13.16
CA SER A 557 36.07 -35.82 12.03
C SER A 557 36.27 -34.97 10.77
#